data_aaa14c7109fb39c7a3daa804080b603b
#
_entry.id   aaa14c7109fb39c7a3daa804080b603b
#
_cell.length_a   1.000
_cell.length_b   1.000
_cell.length_c   1.000
_cell.angle_alpha   90.00
_cell.angle_beta   90.00
_cell.angle_gamma   90.00
#
_symmetry.space_group_name_H-M   'P 1'
#
loop_
_entity.id
_entity.type
_entity.pdbx_description
1 polymer ?
#
loop_
_entity_poly.entity_id
_entity_poly.type
_entity_poly.pdbx_seq_one_letter_code
_entity_poly.pdbx_strand_id
1 'polypeptide(L)'
;MSLIQILFVLLQSQSIKTLEKMKKIVLAFLLMTVFNTAEAQVMKKEKDGTYIVNTTTLATDVEGYNGTTPVEVHIKKNKIVKVVPLKSQEGAKYVAKVKKNMLPKYEGMNVKKGTVAEVDAVTGATFTSDAIKENVKRGVAYYKQNK
;
A
#
# COMPACT_ATOMS: atom_id res chain seq x y z
N MET A 1 -67.07 1.31 -7.73
CA MET A 1 -65.74 1.19 -8.35
C MET A 1 -65.75 0.02 -9.32
N SER A 2 -65.46 0.22 -10.60
CA SER A 2 -65.51 -0.86 -11.58
C SER A 2 -64.29 -1.79 -11.39
N LEU A 3 -64.45 -3.08 -11.76
CA LEU A 3 -63.37 -4.09 -11.73
C LEU A 3 -62.10 -3.60 -12.44
N ILE A 4 -62.23 -2.81 -13.50
CA ILE A 4 -61.13 -2.22 -14.27
C ILE A 4 -60.32 -1.22 -13.43
N GLN A 5 -61.00 -0.42 -12.59
CA GLN A 5 -60.32 0.54 -11.71
C GLN A 5 -59.55 -0.16 -10.60
N ILE A 6 -60.07 -1.24 -10.04
CA ILE A 6 -59.39 -2.05 -9.03
C ILE A 6 -58.17 -2.73 -9.63
N LEU A 7 -58.26 -3.28 -10.84
CA LEU A 7 -57.17 -3.93 -11.54
C LEU A 7 -56.06 -2.93 -11.89
N PHE A 8 -56.41 -1.71 -12.30
CA PHE A 8 -55.46 -0.64 -12.60
C PHE A 8 -54.66 -0.18 -11.36
N VAL A 9 -55.34 -0.04 -10.22
CA VAL A 9 -54.71 0.33 -8.93
C VAL A 9 -53.75 -0.78 -8.45
N LEU A 10 -54.14 -2.05 -8.61
CA LEU A 10 -53.30 -3.20 -8.26
C LEU A 10 -52.04 -3.27 -9.14
N LEU A 11 -52.17 -3.05 -10.44
CA LEU A 11 -51.02 -3.00 -11.38
C LEU A 11 -50.08 -1.87 -11.06
N GLN A 12 -50.57 -0.66 -10.73
CA GLN A 12 -49.76 0.45 -10.31
C GLN A 12 -49.02 0.17 -8.99
N SER A 13 -49.68 -0.44 -8.04
CA SER A 13 -49.10 -0.85 -6.75
C SER A 13 -47.94 -1.82 -6.93
N GLN A 14 -48.09 -2.79 -7.84
CA GLN A 14 -46.97 -3.72 -8.15
C GLN A 14 -45.81 -3.05 -8.84
N SER A 15 -46.08 -2.12 -9.77
CA SER A 15 -45.05 -1.34 -10.46
C SER A 15 -44.23 -0.48 -9.51
N ILE A 16 -44.87 0.18 -8.55
CA ILE A 16 -44.20 1.00 -7.53
C ILE A 16 -43.32 0.15 -6.62
N LYS A 17 -43.79 -1.02 -6.15
CA LYS A 17 -43.00 -1.94 -5.32
C LYS A 17 -41.76 -2.46 -6.07
N THR A 18 -41.89 -2.74 -7.35
CA THR A 18 -40.80 -3.20 -8.20
C THR A 18 -39.74 -2.08 -8.39
N LEU A 19 -40.23 -0.85 -8.61
CA LEU A 19 -39.36 0.32 -8.76
C LEU A 19 -38.56 0.63 -7.49
N GLU A 20 -39.20 0.55 -6.32
CA GLU A 20 -38.53 0.71 -5.02
C GLU A 20 -37.49 -0.39 -4.77
N LYS A 21 -37.79 -1.62 -5.12
CA LYS A 21 -36.85 -2.74 -5.03
C LYS A 21 -35.63 -2.55 -5.95
N MET A 22 -35.87 -2.09 -7.17
CA MET A 22 -34.79 -1.77 -8.13
C MET A 22 -33.94 -0.61 -7.65
N LYS A 23 -34.52 0.47 -7.10
CA LYS A 23 -33.76 1.59 -6.50
C LYS A 23 -32.84 1.13 -5.38
N LYS A 24 -33.31 0.25 -4.49
CA LYS A 24 -32.49 -0.32 -3.41
C LYS A 24 -31.35 -1.19 -3.94
N ILE A 25 -31.59 -1.99 -4.99
CA ILE A 25 -30.58 -2.83 -5.63
C ILE A 25 -29.52 -1.94 -6.32
N VAL A 26 -29.94 -0.92 -7.05
CA VAL A 26 -29.03 0.03 -7.71
C VAL A 26 -28.20 0.82 -6.70
N LEU A 27 -28.82 1.25 -5.58
CA LEU A 27 -28.11 1.93 -4.50
C LEU A 27 -27.09 1.00 -3.82
N ALA A 28 -27.44 -0.27 -3.58
CA ALA A 28 -26.51 -1.27 -3.04
C ALA A 28 -25.36 -1.58 -4.01
N PHE A 29 -25.63 -1.65 -5.31
CA PHE A 29 -24.62 -1.81 -6.35
C PHE A 29 -23.68 -0.59 -6.45
N LEU A 30 -24.25 0.62 -6.34
CA LEU A 30 -23.50 1.87 -6.34
C LEU A 30 -22.58 1.97 -5.11
N LEU A 31 -23.04 1.50 -3.94
CA LEU A 31 -22.22 1.43 -2.72
C LEU A 31 -21.11 0.37 -2.81
N MET A 32 -21.31 -0.71 -3.57
CA MET A 32 -20.26 -1.73 -3.78
C MET A 32 -19.17 -1.29 -4.75
N THR A 33 -19.42 -0.35 -5.66
CA THR A 33 -18.41 0.14 -6.63
C THR A 33 -17.43 1.14 -6.04
N VAL A 34 -17.70 1.70 -4.86
CA VAL A 34 -16.81 2.69 -4.20
C VAL A 34 -15.64 2.03 -3.45
N PHE A 35 -15.65 0.69 -3.27
CA PHE A 35 -14.62 -0.02 -2.50
C PHE A 35 -13.50 -0.68 -3.32
N ASN A 36 -13.39 -0.38 -4.62
CA ASN A 36 -12.32 -0.93 -5.46
C ASN A 36 -11.37 0.13 -6.03
N THR A 37 -11.04 1.16 -5.26
CA THR A 37 -9.73 1.78 -5.44
C THR A 37 -8.75 0.89 -4.67
N ALA A 38 -8.07 0.02 -5.38
CA ALA A 38 -6.86 -0.61 -4.88
C ALA A 38 -5.77 0.48 -4.80
N GLU A 39 -5.93 1.42 -3.88
CA GLU A 39 -4.78 2.16 -3.38
C GLU A 39 -3.87 1.09 -2.78
N ALA A 40 -2.67 0.98 -3.34
CA ALA A 40 -1.66 0.08 -2.81
C ALA A 40 -1.51 0.43 -1.32
N GLN A 41 -2.04 -0.42 -0.47
CA GLN A 41 -2.08 -0.18 0.98
C GLN A 41 -0.64 0.05 1.43
N VAL A 42 -0.33 1.28 1.85
CA VAL A 42 1.04 1.69 2.23
C VAL A 42 1.61 0.79 3.31
N MET A 43 0.77 0.34 4.24
CA MET A 43 1.19 -0.58 5.30
C MET A 43 0.14 -1.68 5.49
N LYS A 44 0.56 -2.93 5.51
CA LYS A 44 -0.27 -4.09 5.86
C LYS A 44 0.34 -4.84 7.04
N LYS A 45 -0.52 -5.48 7.83
CA LYS A 45 -0.12 -6.37 8.92
C LYS A 45 -0.41 -7.81 8.54
N GLU A 46 0.61 -8.65 8.57
CA GLU A 46 0.48 -10.09 8.32
C GLU A 46 -0.03 -10.83 9.58
N LYS A 47 -0.53 -12.04 9.38
CA LYS A 47 -1.08 -12.89 10.48
C LYS A 47 -0.05 -13.20 11.57
N ASP A 48 1.22 -13.25 11.22
CA ASP A 48 2.34 -13.50 12.13
C ASP A 48 2.78 -12.26 12.93
N GLY A 49 2.09 -11.12 12.74
CA GLY A 49 2.37 -9.84 13.38
C GLY A 49 3.45 -8.99 12.71
N THR A 50 3.93 -9.39 11.52
CA THR A 50 4.85 -8.59 10.71
C THR A 50 4.09 -7.47 10.01
N TYR A 51 4.58 -6.24 10.11
CA TYR A 51 4.13 -5.09 9.33
C TYR A 51 5.01 -4.97 8.08
N ILE A 52 4.39 -4.82 6.92
CA ILE A 52 5.05 -4.58 5.65
C ILE A 52 4.68 -3.16 5.21
N VAL A 53 5.67 -2.29 5.12
CA VAL A 53 5.51 -0.91 4.67
C VAL A 53 6.06 -0.79 3.26
N ASN A 54 5.20 -0.45 2.31
CA ASN A 54 5.56 -0.19 0.92
C ASN A 54 5.80 1.30 0.74
N THR A 55 6.99 1.68 0.27
CA THR A 55 7.39 3.09 0.17
C THR A 55 7.08 3.73 -1.19
N THR A 56 6.42 3.04 -2.10
CA THR A 56 6.14 3.54 -3.46
C THR A 56 5.48 4.92 -3.47
N THR A 57 4.54 5.17 -2.55
CA THR A 57 3.85 6.46 -2.42
C THR A 57 4.44 7.37 -1.35
N LEU A 58 5.31 6.85 -0.48
CA LEU A 58 5.93 7.62 0.60
C LEU A 58 7.17 8.40 0.15
N ALA A 59 7.78 8.01 -0.95
CA ALA A 59 9.07 8.51 -1.40
C ALA A 59 9.11 8.74 -2.92
N THR A 60 8.05 9.34 -3.45
CA THR A 60 7.93 9.66 -4.89
C THR A 60 8.90 10.72 -5.38
N ASP A 61 9.43 11.51 -4.46
CA ASP A 61 10.45 12.55 -4.65
C ASP A 61 11.87 12.06 -4.42
N VAL A 62 12.05 10.79 -4.04
CA VAL A 62 13.36 10.19 -3.80
C VAL A 62 13.80 9.39 -5.01
N GLU A 63 14.82 9.89 -5.68
CA GLU A 63 15.36 9.28 -6.90
C GLU A 63 16.76 8.71 -6.67
N GLY A 64 17.02 7.56 -7.25
CA GLY A 64 18.35 6.99 -7.41
C GLY A 64 19.02 7.54 -8.68
N TYR A 65 19.73 6.68 -9.41
CA TYR A 65 20.42 7.08 -10.65
C TYR A 65 19.46 7.18 -11.83
N ASN A 66 18.48 6.26 -11.95
CA ASN A 66 17.54 6.17 -13.08
C ASN A 66 16.08 6.42 -12.68
N GLY A 67 15.80 6.88 -11.46
CA GLY A 67 14.46 7.15 -10.98
C GLY A 67 14.19 6.62 -9.58
N THR A 68 12.93 6.53 -9.21
CA THR A 68 12.52 6.12 -7.86
C THR A 68 12.94 4.69 -7.54
N THR A 69 13.32 4.46 -6.28
CA THR A 69 13.79 3.16 -5.78
C THR A 69 12.95 2.66 -4.61
N PRO A 70 11.65 2.37 -4.82
CA PRO A 70 10.77 1.96 -3.75
C PRO A 70 11.20 0.63 -3.13
N VAL A 71 10.91 0.48 -1.83
CA VAL A 71 11.20 -0.73 -1.08
C VAL A 71 10.00 -1.17 -0.25
N GLU A 72 9.97 -2.43 0.14
CA GLU A 72 9.17 -2.91 1.27
C GLU A 72 10.05 -3.07 2.49
N VAL A 73 9.64 -2.44 3.59
CA VAL A 73 10.28 -2.60 4.90
C VAL A 73 9.43 -3.53 5.76
N HIS A 74 9.95 -4.70 6.06
CA HIS A 74 9.27 -5.69 6.90
C HIS A 74 9.70 -5.50 8.36
N ILE A 75 8.75 -5.22 9.25
CA ILE A 75 9.01 -4.89 10.66
C ILE A 75 8.19 -5.79 11.56
N LYS A 76 8.84 -6.45 12.52
CA LYS A 76 8.20 -7.29 13.53
C LYS A 76 8.73 -6.93 14.91
N LYS A 77 7.83 -6.72 15.88
CA LYS A 77 8.22 -6.36 17.27
C LYS A 77 9.18 -5.17 17.35
N ASN A 78 8.96 -4.14 16.52
CA ASN A 78 9.81 -2.94 16.36
C ASN A 78 11.26 -3.24 15.91
N LYS A 79 11.50 -4.33 15.21
CA LYS A 79 12.78 -4.64 14.56
C LYS A 79 12.56 -4.87 13.07
N ILE A 80 13.48 -4.38 12.26
CA ILE A 80 13.47 -4.70 10.83
C ILE A 80 13.80 -6.18 10.66
N VAL A 81 12.93 -6.90 9.97
CA VAL A 81 13.15 -8.30 9.61
C VAL A 81 13.94 -8.39 8.31
N LYS A 82 13.55 -7.57 7.33
CA LYS A 82 14.23 -7.44 6.03
C LYS A 82 13.76 -6.19 5.30
N VAL A 83 14.56 -5.77 4.32
CA VAL A 83 14.21 -4.75 3.34
C VAL A 83 14.24 -5.37 1.95
N VAL A 84 13.18 -5.20 1.17
CA VAL A 84 13.03 -5.79 -0.17
C VAL A 84 12.89 -4.67 -1.20
N PRO A 85 13.84 -4.50 -2.13
CA PRO A 85 13.67 -3.56 -3.24
C PRO A 85 12.53 -4.00 -4.14
N LEU A 86 11.67 -3.05 -4.50
CA LEU A 86 10.61 -3.25 -5.46
C LEU A 86 11.10 -2.96 -6.88
N LYS A 87 10.23 -3.17 -7.87
CA LYS A 87 10.54 -2.89 -9.27
C LYS A 87 10.85 -1.40 -9.43
N SER A 88 11.99 -1.09 -10.03
CA SER A 88 12.47 0.26 -10.32
C SER A 88 13.12 0.29 -11.70
N GLN A 89 13.49 1.48 -12.17
CA GLN A 89 14.27 1.67 -13.41
C GLN A 89 15.78 1.59 -13.17
N GLU A 90 16.20 1.34 -11.93
CA GLU A 90 17.61 1.20 -11.59
C GLU A 90 18.24 0.00 -12.32
N GLY A 91 19.50 0.16 -12.70
CA GLY A 91 20.24 -0.92 -13.33
C GLY A 91 20.38 -2.14 -12.41
N ALA A 92 20.02 -3.33 -12.90
CA ALA A 92 19.99 -4.57 -12.13
C ALA A 92 21.31 -4.85 -11.37
N LYS A 93 22.44 -4.46 -11.96
CA LYS A 93 23.77 -4.59 -11.34
C LYS A 93 23.91 -3.76 -10.04
N TYR A 94 23.40 -2.54 -10.04
CA TYR A 94 23.47 -1.64 -8.88
C TYR A 94 22.53 -2.10 -7.77
N VAL A 95 21.31 -2.46 -8.13
CA VAL A 95 20.33 -3.04 -7.18
C VAL A 95 20.89 -4.33 -6.55
N ALA A 96 21.50 -5.21 -7.35
CA ALA A 96 22.12 -6.44 -6.84
C ALA A 96 23.26 -6.15 -5.84
N LYS A 97 24.11 -5.15 -6.10
CA LYS A 97 25.18 -4.73 -5.16
C LYS A 97 24.58 -4.24 -3.83
N VAL A 98 23.58 -3.38 -3.88
CA VAL A 98 22.91 -2.85 -2.69
C VAL A 98 22.23 -3.99 -1.92
N LYS A 99 21.54 -4.86 -2.62
CA LYS A 99 20.85 -6.03 -2.03
C LYS A 99 21.80 -6.95 -1.28
N LYS A 100 23.01 -7.15 -1.81
CA LYS A 100 24.03 -8.02 -1.22
C LYS A 100 24.77 -7.36 -0.05
N ASN A 101 25.16 -6.08 -0.18
CA ASN A 101 26.15 -5.45 0.70
C ASN A 101 25.55 -4.45 1.70
N MET A 102 24.34 -3.95 1.47
CA MET A 102 23.72 -2.92 2.32
C MET A 102 22.46 -3.43 3.03
N LEU A 103 21.53 -4.06 2.31
CA LEU A 103 20.22 -4.41 2.88
C LEU A 103 20.31 -5.36 4.08
N PRO A 104 21.21 -6.36 4.13
CA PRO A 104 21.33 -7.23 5.30
C PRO A 104 21.73 -6.48 6.57
N LYS A 105 22.39 -5.32 6.45
CA LYS A 105 22.77 -4.51 7.61
C LYS A 105 21.58 -3.91 8.37
N TYR A 106 20.41 -3.81 7.73
CA TYR A 106 19.19 -3.35 8.39
C TYR A 106 18.53 -4.42 9.27
N GLU A 107 18.81 -5.70 9.03
CA GLU A 107 18.18 -6.80 9.76
C GLU A 107 18.48 -6.73 11.26
N GLY A 108 17.44 -6.86 12.06
CA GLY A 108 17.54 -6.76 13.53
C GLY A 108 17.59 -5.33 14.09
N MET A 109 17.72 -4.28 13.25
CA MET A 109 17.74 -2.90 13.73
C MET A 109 16.45 -2.54 14.46
N ASN A 110 16.58 -1.91 15.63
CA ASN A 110 15.47 -1.46 16.44
C ASN A 110 14.93 -0.12 15.90
N VAL A 111 13.63 -0.10 15.58
CA VAL A 111 12.93 1.07 15.03
C VAL A 111 11.80 1.57 15.95
N LYS A 112 11.85 1.24 17.23
CA LYS A 112 10.83 1.66 18.22
C LYS A 112 10.65 3.18 18.28
N LYS A 113 11.70 3.94 18.04
CA LYS A 113 11.67 5.43 18.03
C LYS A 113 11.15 6.02 16.71
N GLY A 114 10.94 5.23 15.65
CA GLY A 114 10.58 5.72 14.32
C GLY A 114 11.79 6.19 13.50
N THR A 115 12.99 5.87 13.96
CA THR A 115 14.25 6.13 13.28
C THR A 115 15.00 4.83 13.05
N VAL A 116 15.90 4.83 12.08
CA VAL A 116 16.79 3.72 11.74
C VAL A 116 18.24 4.22 11.78
N ALA A 117 19.16 3.37 12.21
CA ALA A 117 20.58 3.71 12.21
C ALA A 117 21.12 3.90 10.79
N GLU A 118 22.10 4.75 10.63
CA GLU A 118 22.76 4.97 9.33
C GLU A 118 23.48 3.69 8.87
N VAL A 119 23.44 3.48 7.56
CA VAL A 119 24.14 2.40 6.87
C VAL A 119 24.93 3.03 5.73
N ASP A 120 26.20 2.60 5.57
CA ASP A 120 27.06 3.12 4.52
C ASP A 120 26.54 2.76 3.13
N ALA A 121 26.66 3.70 2.21
CA ALA A 121 26.38 3.48 0.81
C ALA A 121 27.37 2.47 0.19
N VAL A 122 26.93 1.74 -0.80
CA VAL A 122 27.76 0.76 -1.49
C VAL A 122 28.60 1.45 -2.56
N THR A 123 29.91 1.29 -2.50
CA THR A 123 30.84 1.85 -3.50
C THR A 123 30.45 1.42 -4.92
N GLY A 124 30.32 2.41 -5.79
CA GLY A 124 29.89 2.22 -7.18
C GLY A 124 28.39 1.95 -7.35
N ALA A 125 27.58 2.23 -6.30
CA ALA A 125 26.12 2.26 -6.33
C ALA A 125 25.58 3.33 -5.37
N THR A 126 26.28 4.45 -5.23
CA THR A 126 26.00 5.48 -4.21
C THR A 126 24.60 6.07 -4.35
N PHE A 127 24.22 6.54 -5.54
CA PHE A 127 22.90 7.13 -5.75
C PHE A 127 21.76 6.15 -5.44
N THR A 128 21.86 4.91 -5.93
CA THR A 128 20.88 3.84 -5.64
C THR A 128 20.84 3.53 -4.14
N SER A 129 22.00 3.52 -3.47
CA SER A 129 22.10 3.30 -2.01
C SER A 129 21.44 4.41 -1.22
N ASP A 130 21.74 5.67 -1.54
CA ASP A 130 21.21 6.83 -0.81
C ASP A 130 19.68 6.94 -0.97
N ALA A 131 19.17 6.69 -2.17
CA ALA A 131 17.73 6.66 -2.40
C ALA A 131 17.05 5.54 -1.61
N ILE A 132 17.62 4.34 -1.57
CA ILE A 132 17.06 3.23 -0.77
C ILE A 132 17.14 3.54 0.74
N LYS A 133 18.22 4.16 1.22
CA LYS A 133 18.34 4.59 2.63
C LYS A 133 17.21 5.55 3.01
N GLU A 134 16.94 6.54 2.18
CA GLU A 134 15.86 7.50 2.42
C GLU A 134 14.48 6.81 2.39
N ASN A 135 14.24 5.89 1.46
CA ASN A 135 13.04 5.08 1.43
C ASN A 135 12.85 4.28 2.74
N VAL A 136 13.90 3.65 3.25
CA VAL A 136 13.85 2.90 4.52
C VAL A 136 13.52 3.84 5.68
N LYS A 137 14.15 5.03 5.76
CA LYS A 137 13.86 6.04 6.79
C LYS A 137 12.40 6.44 6.79
N ARG A 138 11.83 6.77 5.63
CA ARG A 138 10.41 7.15 5.49
C ARG A 138 9.47 6.00 5.83
N GLY A 139 9.77 4.78 5.40
CA GLY A 139 9.01 3.59 5.74
C GLY A 139 8.98 3.31 7.24
N VAL A 140 10.11 3.46 7.93
CA VAL A 140 10.21 3.32 9.39
C VAL A 140 9.45 4.41 10.13
N ALA A 141 9.54 5.66 9.68
CA ALA A 141 8.79 6.78 10.25
C ALA A 141 7.28 6.55 10.11
N TYR A 142 6.83 6.15 8.92
CA TYR A 142 5.42 5.82 8.65
C TYR A 142 4.93 4.67 9.54
N TYR A 143 5.70 3.60 9.68
CA TYR A 143 5.38 2.51 10.59
C TYR A 143 5.15 3.00 12.02
N LYS A 144 6.00 3.87 12.53
CA LYS A 144 5.88 4.40 13.89
C LYS A 144 4.61 5.23 14.10
N GLN A 145 4.21 5.98 13.09
CA GLN A 145 3.03 6.85 13.15
C GLN A 145 1.70 6.09 13.04
N ASN A 146 1.71 4.93 12.36
CA ASN A 146 0.48 4.25 11.91
C ASN A 146 0.30 2.83 12.47
N LYS A 147 1.16 2.35 13.37
CA LYS A 147 1.06 1.00 13.98
C LYS A 147 0.08 0.96 15.14
#